data_35934669b1aed7ac123683f7110bbd4c
#
_entry.id   35934669b1aed7ac123683f7110bbd4c
#
_cell.length_a   1.000
_cell.length_b   1.000
_cell.length_c   1.000
_cell.angle_alpha   90.00
_cell.angle_beta   90.00
_cell.angle_gamma   90.00
#
_symmetry.space_group_name_H-M   'P 1'
#
loop_
_entity.id
_entity.type
_entity.pdbx_description
1 polymer ?
#
loop_
_entity_poly.entity_id
_entity_poly.type
_entity_poly.pdbx_seq_one_letter_code
_entity_poly.pdbx_strand_id
1 'polypeptide(L)'
;MRVYAGMDPRLAIRDIAAHAQRIERLGYDGLHIAETVHDPFLASMAALQATTTLTVRTSVALALVRSPMAVAYTAWDLVALSDGRFQLGLGTQIRPHIERRFGAQFDDPTGRLRDHIGAVRACWRAFDGVEKLDYSSEHYTLNLLTPNFTPDPLPEHIERPNIWMGGVNKKLVELAGQIADGFVTHPTNSHPRYLRELCRPGLSTGAQQANRSVDEVELVVGTQWILGRTQDDLNERREHNRRLLAFLYSTPAYERTLELFGWSELAPQLRSLIRDQRWNDLSTLVTDEVLDTLVPQATFAQLPDVATQWFNGLADGILVAAPPDDANDQLLNEAIQELRSR
;
A
#
# COMPACT_ATOMS: atom_id res chain seq x y z
N MET A 1 1.96 0.76 18.09
CA MET A 1 1.63 1.01 16.65
C MET A 1 2.57 0.16 15.77
N ARG A 2 2.08 -0.52 14.73
CA ARG A 2 2.93 -1.30 13.80
C ARG A 2 3.69 -0.39 12.84
N VAL A 3 4.93 -0.78 12.50
CA VAL A 3 5.81 0.01 11.62
C VAL A 3 6.24 -0.84 10.44
N TYR A 4 5.92 -0.38 9.25
CA TYR A 4 6.23 -1.07 7.99
C TYR A 4 7.23 -0.26 7.17
N ALA A 5 8.12 -0.95 6.47
CA ALA A 5 8.99 -0.32 5.48
C ALA A 5 8.33 -0.33 4.09
N GLY A 6 8.51 0.71 3.31
CA GLY A 6 8.27 0.69 1.87
C GLY A 6 9.56 0.36 1.13
N MET A 7 9.51 -0.61 0.21
CA MET A 7 10.66 -0.91 -0.66
C MET A 7 10.86 0.20 -1.70
N ASP A 8 12.09 0.64 -1.89
CA ASP A 8 12.42 1.51 -3.03
C ASP A 8 12.06 0.78 -4.34
N PRO A 9 11.17 1.33 -5.16
CA PRO A 9 10.75 0.70 -6.40
C PRO A 9 11.87 0.53 -7.44
N ARG A 10 13.01 1.20 -7.27
CA ARG A 10 14.18 1.11 -8.16
C ARG A 10 15.30 0.25 -7.60
N LEU A 11 15.13 -0.34 -6.42
CA LEU A 11 16.08 -1.28 -5.86
C LEU A 11 16.27 -2.45 -6.84
N ALA A 12 17.52 -2.76 -7.19
CA ALA A 12 17.77 -3.87 -8.13
C ALA A 12 17.25 -5.20 -7.56
N ILE A 13 16.66 -6.02 -8.40
CA ILE A 13 15.99 -7.25 -7.96
C ILE A 13 16.93 -8.20 -7.19
N ARG A 14 18.22 -8.22 -7.55
CA ARG A 14 19.25 -9.00 -6.85
C ARG A 14 19.54 -8.53 -5.43
N ASP A 15 19.23 -7.28 -5.10
CA ASP A 15 19.54 -6.66 -3.81
C ASP A 15 18.33 -6.71 -2.83
N ILE A 16 17.16 -7.19 -3.30
CA ILE A 16 15.93 -7.24 -2.50
C ILE A 16 16.11 -8.14 -1.26
N ALA A 17 16.76 -9.29 -1.41
CA ALA A 17 17.02 -10.21 -0.30
C ALA A 17 17.82 -9.54 0.84
N ALA A 18 18.93 -8.88 0.49
CA ALA A 18 19.75 -8.17 1.46
C ALA A 18 19.02 -6.99 2.11
N HIS A 19 18.22 -6.26 1.31
CA HIS A 19 17.37 -5.19 1.82
C HIS A 19 16.32 -5.71 2.81
N ALA A 20 15.60 -6.77 2.48
CA ALA A 20 14.61 -7.37 3.36
C ALA A 20 15.21 -7.85 4.69
N GLN A 21 16.38 -8.48 4.67
CA GLN A 21 17.13 -8.85 5.88
C GLN A 21 17.51 -7.63 6.73
N ARG A 22 17.90 -6.51 6.09
CA ARG A 22 18.18 -5.27 6.81
C ARG A 22 16.90 -4.72 7.47
N ILE A 23 15.77 -4.69 6.76
CA ILE A 23 14.47 -4.26 7.30
C ILE A 23 14.05 -5.12 8.50
N GLU A 24 14.23 -6.45 8.41
CA GLU A 24 13.96 -7.37 9.52
C GLU A 24 14.85 -7.05 10.74
N ARG A 25 16.18 -6.87 10.54
CA ARG A 25 17.10 -6.49 11.63
C ARG A 25 16.79 -5.14 12.26
N LEU A 26 16.25 -4.20 11.51
CA LEU A 26 15.80 -2.89 12.00
C LEU A 26 14.52 -2.97 12.84
N GLY A 27 13.88 -4.15 12.92
CA GLY A 27 12.71 -4.37 13.77
C GLY A 27 11.40 -3.90 13.18
N TYR A 28 11.30 -3.70 11.87
CA TYR A 28 10.03 -3.46 11.21
C TYR A 28 9.11 -4.68 11.30
N ASP A 29 7.81 -4.44 11.36
CA ASP A 29 6.79 -5.49 11.34
C ASP A 29 6.60 -6.10 9.95
N GLY A 30 6.91 -5.34 8.90
CA GLY A 30 6.78 -5.85 7.53
C GLY A 30 7.36 -4.93 6.45
N LEU A 31 7.39 -5.47 5.24
CA LEU A 31 7.85 -4.80 4.02
C LEU A 31 6.71 -4.69 3.00
N HIS A 32 6.43 -3.48 2.55
CA HIS A 32 5.46 -3.18 1.51
C HIS A 32 6.15 -3.06 0.16
N ILE A 33 5.69 -3.82 -0.83
CA ILE A 33 6.26 -3.90 -2.17
C ILE A 33 5.24 -3.41 -3.20
N ALA A 34 5.49 -2.24 -3.78
CA ALA A 34 4.63 -1.67 -4.82
C ALA A 34 4.98 -2.23 -6.21
N GLU A 35 3.97 -2.44 -7.05
CA GLU A 35 4.17 -2.77 -8.46
C GLU A 35 4.53 -1.54 -9.28
N THR A 36 5.80 -1.40 -9.61
CA THR A 36 6.31 -0.28 -10.39
C THR A 36 7.17 -0.76 -11.57
N VAL A 37 8.47 -0.97 -11.38
CA VAL A 37 9.40 -1.46 -12.39
C VAL A 37 9.63 -2.97 -12.29
N HIS A 38 9.32 -3.57 -11.15
CA HIS A 38 9.42 -5.01 -10.91
C HIS A 38 8.04 -5.63 -10.71
N ASP A 39 7.92 -6.92 -11.02
CA ASP A 39 6.78 -7.72 -10.60
C ASP A 39 6.78 -7.86 -9.07
N PRO A 40 5.69 -7.50 -8.38
CA PRO A 40 5.67 -7.45 -6.91
C PRO A 40 5.72 -8.85 -6.28
N PHE A 41 5.28 -9.89 -6.97
CA PHE A 41 5.31 -11.25 -6.45
C PHE A 41 6.72 -11.85 -6.48
N LEU A 42 7.49 -11.61 -7.56
CA LEU A 42 8.90 -12.01 -7.61
C LEU A 42 9.73 -11.28 -6.54
N ALA A 43 9.48 -10.00 -6.36
CA ALA A 43 10.11 -9.21 -5.30
C ALA A 43 9.73 -9.72 -3.90
N SER A 44 8.45 -10.06 -3.70
CA SER A 44 7.95 -10.64 -2.43
C SER A 44 8.59 -11.99 -2.15
N MET A 45 8.71 -12.87 -3.15
CA MET A 45 9.38 -14.17 -3.01
C MET A 45 10.83 -14.00 -2.54
N ALA A 46 11.58 -13.09 -3.17
CA ALA A 46 12.98 -12.83 -2.80
C ALA A 46 13.10 -12.33 -1.34
N ALA A 47 12.20 -11.45 -0.92
CA ALA A 47 12.16 -10.93 0.46
C ALA A 47 11.78 -12.01 1.48
N LEU A 48 10.74 -12.81 1.19
CA LEU A 48 10.23 -13.86 2.08
C LEU A 48 11.27 -14.97 2.31
N GLN A 49 11.96 -15.40 1.24
CA GLN A 49 13.00 -16.42 1.35
C GLN A 49 14.23 -15.97 2.17
N ALA A 50 14.48 -14.66 2.21
CA ALA A 50 15.63 -14.09 2.91
C ALA A 50 15.36 -13.73 4.37
N THR A 51 14.10 -13.80 4.83
CA THR A 51 13.64 -13.36 6.16
C THR A 51 12.91 -14.48 6.88
N THR A 52 12.78 -14.37 8.21
CA THR A 52 12.15 -15.39 9.05
C THR A 52 10.91 -14.92 9.79
N THR A 53 10.80 -13.63 10.08
CA THR A 53 9.71 -13.03 10.86
C THR A 53 8.98 -11.91 10.12
N LEU A 54 9.64 -11.32 9.11
CA LEU A 54 9.13 -10.14 8.41
C LEU A 54 7.88 -10.50 7.60
N THR A 55 6.78 -9.80 7.84
CA THR A 55 5.61 -9.85 6.96
C THR A 55 5.92 -9.15 5.63
N VAL A 56 5.54 -9.74 4.51
CA VAL A 56 5.71 -9.11 3.19
C VAL A 56 4.34 -8.95 2.53
N ARG A 57 4.08 -7.73 2.06
CA ARG A 57 2.80 -7.38 1.44
C ARG A 57 3.02 -6.73 0.08
N THR A 58 2.30 -7.19 -0.95
CA THR A 58 2.18 -6.37 -2.16
C THR A 58 1.38 -5.10 -1.84
N SER A 59 1.89 -3.92 -2.16
CA SER A 59 1.25 -2.66 -1.77
C SER A 59 1.31 -1.61 -2.91
N VAL A 60 0.59 -1.81 -4.02
CA VAL A 60 -0.31 -2.93 -4.26
C VAL A 60 0.06 -3.62 -5.57
N ALA A 61 -0.28 -4.91 -5.74
CA ALA A 61 -0.27 -5.57 -7.04
C ALA A 61 -1.50 -5.12 -7.87
N LEU A 62 -1.32 -4.99 -9.19
CA LEU A 62 -2.38 -4.50 -10.08
C LEU A 62 -3.33 -5.63 -10.47
N ALA A 63 -4.55 -5.61 -9.94
CA ALA A 63 -5.54 -6.65 -10.18
C ALA A 63 -5.98 -6.72 -11.64
N LEU A 64 -6.20 -5.56 -12.30
CA LEU A 64 -6.84 -5.49 -13.62
C LEU A 64 -5.97 -6.01 -14.78
N VAL A 65 -4.69 -6.28 -14.53
CA VAL A 65 -3.75 -6.81 -15.54
C VAL A 65 -3.48 -8.31 -15.37
N ARG A 66 -4.13 -8.97 -14.41
CA ARG A 66 -3.91 -10.38 -14.07
C ARG A 66 -5.22 -11.17 -13.98
N SER A 67 -5.14 -12.46 -14.27
CA SER A 67 -6.23 -13.40 -14.00
C SER A 67 -6.36 -13.62 -12.49
N PRO A 68 -7.59 -13.65 -11.93
CA PRO A 68 -7.81 -14.00 -10.53
C PRO A 68 -7.23 -15.36 -10.14
N MET A 69 -7.36 -16.37 -11.03
CA MET A 69 -6.79 -17.71 -10.81
C MET A 69 -5.26 -17.67 -10.70
N ALA A 70 -4.58 -16.90 -11.58
CA ALA A 70 -3.12 -16.77 -11.52
C ALA A 70 -2.69 -16.08 -10.21
N VAL A 71 -3.41 -15.06 -9.77
CA VAL A 71 -3.16 -14.38 -8.49
C VAL A 71 -3.42 -15.33 -7.31
N ALA A 72 -4.48 -16.14 -7.39
CA ALA A 72 -4.81 -17.11 -6.35
C ALA A 72 -3.70 -18.15 -6.16
N TYR A 73 -3.17 -18.73 -7.24
CA TYR A 73 -2.02 -19.66 -7.18
C TYR A 73 -0.78 -18.97 -6.59
N THR A 74 -0.41 -17.81 -7.13
CA THR A 74 0.81 -17.12 -6.67
C THR A 74 0.74 -16.75 -5.20
N ALA A 75 -0.39 -16.25 -4.73
CA ALA A 75 -0.56 -15.89 -3.31
C ALA A 75 -0.58 -17.14 -2.41
N TRP A 76 -1.15 -18.25 -2.87
CA TRP A 76 -1.14 -19.54 -2.18
C TRP A 76 0.28 -20.08 -1.99
N ASP A 77 1.06 -20.09 -3.07
CA ASP A 77 2.45 -20.51 -3.03
C ASP A 77 3.31 -19.63 -2.10
N LEU A 78 3.10 -18.30 -2.15
CA LEU A 78 3.86 -17.36 -1.32
C LEU A 78 3.50 -17.47 0.18
N VAL A 79 2.24 -17.71 0.52
CA VAL A 79 1.85 -17.91 1.93
C VAL A 79 2.37 -19.24 2.46
N ALA A 80 2.31 -20.30 1.66
CA ALA A 80 2.89 -21.59 2.02
C ALA A 80 4.42 -21.52 2.17
N LEU A 81 5.11 -20.90 1.21
CA LEU A 81 6.56 -20.69 1.25
C LEU A 81 7.04 -19.94 2.49
N SER A 82 6.24 -19.00 2.96
CA SER A 82 6.62 -18.06 4.01
C SER A 82 6.08 -18.39 5.40
N ASP A 83 5.42 -19.53 5.56
CA ASP A 83 4.78 -19.89 6.83
C ASP A 83 3.77 -18.83 7.31
N GLY A 84 2.90 -18.39 6.37
CA GLY A 84 1.82 -17.44 6.66
C GLY A 84 2.21 -15.94 6.59
N ARG A 85 3.47 -15.58 6.30
CA ARG A 85 3.94 -14.19 6.35
C ARG A 85 3.61 -13.34 5.10
N PHE A 86 3.11 -13.94 4.03
CA PHE A 86 2.70 -13.21 2.84
C PHE A 86 1.28 -12.63 2.99
N GLN A 87 1.09 -11.38 2.56
CA GLN A 87 -0.22 -10.72 2.48
C GLN A 87 -0.45 -10.16 1.07
N LEU A 88 -1.65 -10.38 0.53
CA LEU A 88 -2.01 -9.99 -0.83
C LEU A 88 -2.66 -8.60 -0.85
N GLY A 89 -1.92 -7.57 -1.24
CA GLY A 89 -2.47 -6.25 -1.48
C GLY A 89 -2.78 -6.01 -2.96
N LEU A 90 -4.01 -5.60 -3.25
CA LEU A 90 -4.54 -5.40 -4.59
C LEU A 90 -5.04 -3.97 -4.81
N GLY A 91 -4.89 -3.47 -6.04
CA GLY A 91 -5.40 -2.17 -6.44
C GLY A 91 -5.72 -2.11 -7.93
N THR A 92 -6.41 -1.04 -8.31
CA THR A 92 -6.88 -0.83 -9.70
C THR A 92 -5.89 -0.10 -10.59
N GLN A 93 -4.94 0.62 -10.02
CA GLN A 93 -4.13 1.62 -10.74
C GLN A 93 -5.02 2.69 -11.43
N ILE A 94 -4.45 3.53 -12.26
CA ILE A 94 -5.15 4.55 -13.06
C ILE A 94 -5.24 4.13 -14.53
N ARG A 95 -6.29 4.63 -15.22
CA ARG A 95 -6.59 4.30 -16.63
C ARG A 95 -5.37 4.34 -17.57
N PRO A 96 -4.55 5.42 -17.60
CA PRO A 96 -3.44 5.50 -18.55
C PRO A 96 -2.42 4.37 -18.38
N HIS A 97 -2.15 3.92 -17.15
CA HIS A 97 -1.23 2.81 -16.91
C HIS A 97 -1.85 1.49 -17.34
N ILE A 98 -3.12 1.23 -17.00
CA ILE A 98 -3.77 -0.03 -17.38
C ILE A 98 -3.88 -0.16 -18.90
N GLU A 99 -4.36 0.90 -19.59
CA GLU A 99 -4.60 0.84 -21.03
C GLU A 99 -3.32 0.95 -21.86
N ARG A 100 -2.43 1.92 -21.52
CA ARG A 100 -1.29 2.25 -22.40
C ARG A 100 0.01 1.55 -22.02
N ARG A 101 0.17 1.17 -20.75
CA ARG A 101 1.37 0.46 -20.27
C ARG A 101 1.16 -1.05 -20.29
N PHE A 102 -0.03 -1.53 -19.90
CA PHE A 102 -0.33 -2.95 -19.79
C PHE A 102 -1.23 -3.49 -20.91
N GLY A 103 -1.85 -2.64 -21.73
CA GLY A 103 -2.73 -3.06 -22.82
C GLY A 103 -4.02 -3.75 -22.34
N ALA A 104 -4.43 -3.49 -21.07
CA ALA A 104 -5.61 -4.09 -20.48
C ALA A 104 -6.79 -3.11 -20.46
N GLN A 105 -8.00 -3.60 -20.20
CA GLN A 105 -9.21 -2.80 -20.14
C GLN A 105 -9.35 -2.09 -18.79
N PHE A 106 -9.84 -0.84 -18.81
CA PHE A 106 -10.15 -0.04 -17.64
C PHE A 106 -11.60 0.44 -17.67
N ASP A 107 -12.51 -0.47 -17.54
CA ASP A 107 -13.94 -0.26 -17.36
C ASP A 107 -14.35 -0.74 -15.96
N ASP A 108 -15.27 -0.06 -15.32
CA ASP A 108 -15.72 -0.33 -13.94
C ASP A 108 -14.62 -0.86 -12.99
N PRO A 109 -13.54 -0.09 -12.74
CA PRO A 109 -12.40 -0.59 -11.98
C PRO A 109 -12.75 -1.05 -10.57
N THR A 110 -13.78 -0.46 -9.96
CA THR A 110 -14.22 -0.84 -8.61
C THR A 110 -14.99 -2.15 -8.60
N GLY A 111 -15.92 -2.35 -9.54
CA GLY A 111 -16.64 -3.62 -9.71
C GLY A 111 -15.69 -4.75 -10.11
N ARG A 112 -14.78 -4.50 -11.06
CA ARG A 112 -13.76 -5.49 -11.45
C ARG A 112 -12.86 -5.89 -10.28
N LEU A 113 -12.44 -4.95 -9.43
CA LEU A 113 -11.63 -5.29 -8.26
C LEU A 113 -12.43 -6.11 -7.25
N ARG A 114 -13.70 -5.76 -7.00
CA ARG A 114 -14.61 -6.56 -6.16
C ARG A 114 -14.70 -7.99 -6.67
N ASP A 115 -14.99 -8.16 -7.95
CA ASP A 115 -15.18 -9.45 -8.58
C ASP A 115 -13.88 -10.25 -8.62
N HIS A 116 -12.74 -9.57 -8.85
CA HIS A 116 -11.41 -10.18 -8.80
C HIS A 116 -11.12 -10.78 -7.42
N ILE A 117 -11.34 -9.99 -6.36
CA ILE A 117 -11.15 -10.46 -4.97
C ILE A 117 -12.11 -11.62 -4.65
N GLY A 118 -13.37 -11.52 -5.07
CA GLY A 118 -14.35 -12.60 -4.92
C GLY A 118 -13.91 -13.89 -5.60
N ALA A 119 -13.41 -13.78 -6.82
CA ALA A 119 -12.88 -14.90 -7.59
C ALA A 119 -11.64 -15.54 -6.95
N VAL A 120 -10.68 -14.72 -6.46
CA VAL A 120 -9.50 -15.20 -5.72
C VAL A 120 -9.93 -15.99 -4.48
N ARG A 121 -10.84 -15.46 -3.69
CA ARG A 121 -11.36 -16.15 -2.50
C ARG A 121 -12.09 -17.45 -2.85
N ALA A 122 -12.83 -17.49 -3.94
CA ALA A 122 -13.49 -18.72 -4.42
C ALA A 122 -12.45 -19.78 -4.83
N CYS A 123 -11.37 -19.37 -5.49
CA CYS A 123 -10.26 -20.29 -5.80
C CYS A 123 -9.65 -20.87 -4.51
N TRP A 124 -9.35 -20.06 -3.51
CA TRP A 124 -8.77 -20.53 -2.25
C TRP A 124 -9.68 -21.48 -1.47
N ARG A 125 -11.02 -21.25 -1.47
CA ARG A 125 -11.95 -22.19 -0.86
C ARG A 125 -11.98 -23.54 -1.60
N ALA A 126 -11.80 -23.50 -2.91
CA ALA A 126 -11.69 -24.73 -3.69
C ALA A 126 -10.34 -25.44 -3.51
N PHE A 127 -9.23 -24.70 -3.31
CA PHE A 127 -7.92 -25.28 -2.99
C PHE A 127 -7.92 -26.01 -1.64
N ASP A 128 -8.60 -25.45 -0.63
CA ASP A 128 -8.79 -26.12 0.67
C ASP A 128 -9.80 -27.28 0.63
N GLY A 129 -10.43 -27.54 -0.50
CA GLY A 129 -11.47 -28.58 -0.62
C GLY A 129 -12.77 -28.28 0.11
N VAL A 130 -12.99 -27.02 0.53
CA VAL A 130 -14.22 -26.61 1.23
C VAL A 130 -15.42 -26.65 0.30
N GLU A 131 -15.23 -26.26 -0.98
CA GLU A 131 -16.26 -26.26 -1.99
C GLU A 131 -15.67 -26.45 -3.39
N LYS A 132 -16.50 -26.90 -4.33
CA LYS A 132 -16.12 -26.96 -5.74
C LYS A 132 -16.01 -25.51 -6.28
N LEU A 133 -15.01 -25.26 -7.13
CA LEU A 133 -14.92 -23.97 -7.81
C LEU A 133 -16.14 -23.74 -8.70
N ASP A 134 -16.95 -22.76 -8.33
CA ASP A 134 -18.11 -22.29 -9.09
C ASP A 134 -18.35 -20.81 -8.76
N TYR A 135 -17.62 -19.95 -9.46
CA TYR A 135 -17.72 -18.49 -9.28
C TYR A 135 -18.17 -17.83 -10.57
N SER A 136 -19.22 -17.03 -10.51
CA SER A 136 -19.74 -16.24 -11.62
C SER A 136 -20.07 -14.83 -11.13
N SER A 137 -19.60 -13.83 -11.86
CA SER A 137 -19.88 -12.41 -11.63
C SER A 137 -19.99 -11.70 -12.98
N GLU A 138 -20.15 -10.37 -12.95
CA GLU A 138 -20.18 -9.58 -14.18
C GLU A 138 -18.87 -9.69 -14.99
N HIS A 139 -17.71 -9.82 -14.30
CA HIS A 139 -16.39 -9.73 -14.94
C HIS A 139 -15.66 -11.07 -15.05
N TYR A 140 -16.02 -12.07 -14.24
CA TYR A 140 -15.28 -13.34 -14.18
C TYR A 140 -16.22 -14.54 -14.03
N THR A 141 -15.90 -15.60 -14.77
CA THR A 141 -16.52 -16.92 -14.60
C THR A 141 -15.41 -17.96 -14.44
N LEU A 142 -15.35 -18.62 -13.29
CA LEU A 142 -14.39 -19.64 -12.94
C LEU A 142 -15.13 -20.88 -12.41
N ASN A 143 -15.19 -21.96 -13.21
CA ASN A 143 -15.92 -23.17 -12.88
C ASN A 143 -15.18 -24.45 -13.27
N LEU A 144 -13.87 -24.34 -13.57
CA LEU A 144 -13.02 -25.47 -13.94
C LEU A 144 -11.80 -25.51 -13.01
N LEU A 145 -11.74 -26.53 -12.17
CA LEU A 145 -10.58 -26.91 -11.38
C LEU A 145 -10.56 -28.44 -11.28
N THR A 146 -9.61 -29.09 -11.95
CA THR A 146 -9.45 -30.53 -11.90
C THR A 146 -8.34 -30.91 -10.93
N PRO A 147 -8.29 -32.17 -10.42
CA PRO A 147 -7.31 -32.56 -9.41
C PRO A 147 -5.85 -32.26 -9.76
N ASN A 148 -5.48 -32.36 -11.06
CA ASN A 148 -4.11 -32.07 -11.51
C ASN A 148 -3.73 -30.60 -11.45
N PHE A 149 -4.70 -29.69 -11.25
CA PHE A 149 -4.53 -28.24 -11.15
C PHE A 149 -4.94 -27.71 -9.77
N THR A 150 -5.25 -28.59 -8.83
CA THR A 150 -5.58 -28.22 -7.46
C THR A 150 -4.31 -28.29 -6.62
N PRO A 151 -3.84 -27.17 -6.01
CA PRO A 151 -2.71 -27.19 -5.09
C PRO A 151 -3.01 -28.06 -3.87
N ASP A 152 -1.97 -28.52 -3.19
CA ASP A 152 -2.12 -29.11 -1.88
C ASP A 152 -2.73 -28.08 -0.91
N PRO A 153 -3.55 -28.54 0.05
CA PRO A 153 -4.07 -27.66 1.11
C PRO A 153 -2.94 -27.03 1.92
N LEU A 154 -3.17 -25.83 2.44
CA LEU A 154 -2.24 -25.22 3.38
C LEU A 154 -2.15 -26.08 4.66
N PRO A 155 -0.97 -26.13 5.31
CA PRO A 155 -0.85 -26.71 6.66
C PRO A 155 -1.86 -26.08 7.63
N GLU A 156 -2.38 -26.84 8.59
CA GLU A 156 -3.43 -26.39 9.53
C GLU A 156 -3.08 -25.09 10.30
N HIS A 157 -1.81 -24.81 10.51
CA HIS A 157 -1.35 -23.62 11.21
C HIS A 157 -1.18 -22.40 10.31
N ILE A 158 -1.36 -22.55 8.98
CA ILE A 158 -1.25 -21.46 8.02
C ILE A 158 -2.63 -21.03 7.56
N GLU A 159 -2.99 -19.79 7.85
CA GLU A 159 -4.21 -19.20 7.35
C GLU A 159 -4.05 -18.74 5.88
N ARG A 160 -5.17 -18.65 5.17
CA ARG A 160 -5.20 -18.06 3.83
C ARG A 160 -4.64 -16.64 3.87
N PRO A 161 -4.02 -16.16 2.76
CA PRO A 161 -3.47 -14.80 2.75
C PRO A 161 -4.54 -13.75 3.06
N ASN A 162 -4.25 -12.81 3.96
CA ASN A 162 -5.09 -11.64 4.13
C ASN A 162 -5.10 -10.80 2.86
N ILE A 163 -6.27 -10.28 2.49
CA ILE A 163 -6.44 -9.41 1.32
C ILE A 163 -6.47 -7.96 1.76
N TRP A 164 -5.49 -7.21 1.29
CA TRP A 164 -5.37 -5.78 1.49
C TRP A 164 -5.78 -5.02 0.24
N MET A 165 -6.29 -3.82 0.42
CA MET A 165 -6.58 -2.92 -0.69
C MET A 165 -5.84 -1.60 -0.52
N GLY A 166 -5.49 -0.98 -1.64
CA GLY A 166 -5.04 0.40 -1.71
C GLY A 166 -5.90 1.20 -2.68
N GLY A 167 -6.16 2.45 -2.36
CA GLY A 167 -6.95 3.31 -3.21
C GLY A 167 -7.08 4.73 -2.68
N VAL A 168 -7.58 5.63 -3.52
CA VAL A 168 -7.65 7.06 -3.18
C VAL A 168 -9.05 7.64 -3.30
N ASN A 169 -9.99 6.94 -3.93
CA ASN A 169 -11.36 7.43 -4.09
C ASN A 169 -12.32 6.78 -3.08
N LYS A 170 -13.43 7.48 -2.83
CA LYS A 170 -14.46 7.07 -1.87
C LYS A 170 -14.97 5.64 -2.12
N LYS A 171 -15.22 5.27 -3.39
CA LYS A 171 -15.76 3.95 -3.75
C LYS A 171 -14.80 2.81 -3.39
N LEU A 172 -13.48 3.01 -3.58
CA LEU A 172 -12.47 2.01 -3.22
C LEU A 172 -12.29 1.89 -1.71
N VAL A 173 -12.38 3.01 -0.98
CA VAL A 173 -12.35 2.99 0.49
C VAL A 173 -13.57 2.26 1.05
N GLU A 174 -14.78 2.54 0.55
CA GLU A 174 -16.00 1.83 0.94
C GLU A 174 -15.93 0.35 0.56
N LEU A 175 -15.43 0.01 -0.62
CA LEU A 175 -15.22 -1.38 -1.03
C LEU A 175 -14.23 -2.10 -0.09
N ALA A 176 -13.15 -1.45 0.31
CA ALA A 176 -12.22 -2.03 1.29
C ALA A 176 -12.92 -2.35 2.61
N GLY A 177 -13.76 -1.43 3.11
CA GLY A 177 -14.62 -1.67 4.27
C GLY A 177 -15.51 -2.90 4.11
N GLN A 178 -16.04 -3.14 2.90
CA GLN A 178 -16.92 -4.28 2.62
C GLN A 178 -16.19 -5.62 2.62
N ILE A 179 -14.99 -5.69 2.01
CA ILE A 179 -14.41 -6.99 1.64
C ILE A 179 -12.94 -7.18 1.97
N ALA A 180 -12.19 -6.14 2.37
CA ALA A 180 -10.77 -6.29 2.65
C ALA A 180 -10.48 -6.59 4.12
N ASP A 181 -9.35 -7.24 4.38
CA ASP A 181 -8.83 -7.47 5.72
C ASP A 181 -8.00 -6.27 6.20
N GLY A 182 -7.52 -5.44 5.25
CA GLY A 182 -6.85 -4.20 5.55
C GLY A 182 -6.85 -3.21 4.38
N PHE A 183 -6.55 -1.96 4.70
CA PHE A 183 -6.45 -0.87 3.74
C PHE A 183 -5.15 -0.09 3.95
N VAL A 184 -4.46 0.22 2.85
CA VAL A 184 -3.26 1.07 2.84
C VAL A 184 -3.58 2.37 2.13
N THR A 185 -3.33 3.51 2.79
CA THR A 185 -3.52 4.81 2.15
C THR A 185 -2.39 5.14 1.18
N HIS A 186 -2.69 5.97 0.20
CA HIS A 186 -1.68 6.57 -0.67
C HIS A 186 -1.03 7.79 0.03
N PRO A 187 0.24 8.14 -0.22
CA PRO A 187 0.89 9.30 0.41
C PRO A 187 0.13 10.62 0.32
N THR A 188 -0.63 10.85 -0.75
CA THR A 188 -1.47 12.04 -0.91
C THR A 188 -2.72 12.03 -0.03
N ASN A 189 -3.10 10.90 0.55
CA ASN A 189 -4.32 10.67 1.30
C ASN A 189 -4.03 10.13 2.71
N SER A 190 -2.96 10.62 3.33
CA SER A 190 -2.45 10.12 4.62
C SER A 190 -2.48 11.15 5.74
N HIS A 191 -2.87 12.40 5.45
CA HIS A 191 -2.98 13.43 6.49
C HIS A 191 -4.08 13.07 7.53
N PRO A 192 -3.86 13.32 8.84
CA PRO A 192 -4.83 12.98 9.89
C PRO A 192 -6.25 13.51 9.66
N ARG A 193 -6.39 14.69 9.07
CA ARG A 193 -7.69 15.25 8.71
C ARG A 193 -8.40 14.40 7.65
N TYR A 194 -7.68 13.96 6.61
CA TYR A 194 -8.23 13.04 5.60
C TYR A 194 -8.66 11.71 6.24
N LEU A 195 -7.85 11.16 7.15
CA LEU A 195 -8.17 9.91 7.83
C LEU A 195 -9.46 10.02 8.64
N ARG A 196 -9.63 11.11 9.39
CA ARG A 196 -10.83 11.34 10.23
C ARG A 196 -12.08 11.66 9.41
N GLU A 197 -11.96 12.51 8.39
CA GLU A 197 -13.13 13.07 7.70
C GLU A 197 -13.58 12.22 6.50
N LEU A 198 -12.68 11.44 5.88
CA LEU A 198 -12.97 10.70 4.65
C LEU A 198 -12.66 9.21 4.74
N CYS A 199 -11.45 8.81 5.17
CA CYS A 199 -11.00 7.44 5.10
C CYS A 199 -11.77 6.54 6.09
N ARG A 200 -11.68 6.82 7.39
CA ARG A 200 -12.37 6.04 8.42
C ARG A 200 -13.89 6.01 8.25
N PRO A 201 -14.58 7.13 7.96
CA PRO A 201 -16.01 7.09 7.66
C PRO A 201 -16.34 6.24 6.42
N GLY A 202 -15.50 6.27 5.38
CA GLY A 202 -15.67 5.44 4.19
C GLY A 202 -15.54 3.95 4.49
N LEU A 203 -14.49 3.54 5.25
CA LEU A 203 -14.31 2.16 5.71
C LEU A 203 -15.52 1.71 6.57
N SER A 204 -15.97 2.54 7.50
CA SER A 204 -17.14 2.26 8.34
C SER A 204 -18.41 2.08 7.53
N THR A 205 -18.66 2.96 6.54
CA THR A 205 -19.81 2.84 5.64
C THR A 205 -19.77 1.51 4.87
N GLY A 206 -18.60 1.15 4.34
CA GLY A 206 -18.41 -0.12 3.63
C GLY A 206 -18.64 -1.33 4.53
N ALA A 207 -18.06 -1.34 5.73
CA ALA A 207 -18.22 -2.42 6.70
C ALA A 207 -19.70 -2.60 7.09
N GLN A 208 -20.43 -1.51 7.36
CA GLN A 208 -21.87 -1.55 7.65
C GLN A 208 -22.69 -2.14 6.50
N GLN A 209 -22.37 -1.80 5.25
CA GLN A 209 -23.04 -2.36 4.07
C GLN A 209 -22.83 -3.87 3.93
N ALA A 210 -21.73 -4.39 4.44
CA ALA A 210 -21.40 -5.81 4.46
C ALA A 210 -21.78 -6.53 5.77
N ASN A 211 -22.44 -5.85 6.71
CA ASN A 211 -22.80 -6.37 8.05
C ASN A 211 -21.59 -6.90 8.84
N ARG A 212 -20.43 -6.19 8.76
CA ARG A 212 -19.23 -6.50 9.52
C ARG A 212 -18.76 -5.31 10.36
N SER A 213 -17.88 -5.55 11.34
CA SER A 213 -17.25 -4.47 12.10
C SER A 213 -16.15 -3.79 11.26
N VAL A 214 -16.04 -2.47 11.37
CA VAL A 214 -14.89 -1.74 10.81
C VAL A 214 -13.57 -2.10 11.50
N ASP A 215 -13.62 -2.59 12.73
CA ASP A 215 -12.45 -3.06 13.48
C ASP A 215 -11.80 -4.32 12.89
N GLU A 216 -12.52 -5.01 11.99
CA GLU A 216 -11.97 -6.11 11.20
C GLU A 216 -11.10 -5.62 10.03
N VAL A 217 -11.05 -4.30 9.76
CA VAL A 217 -10.29 -3.71 8.67
C VAL A 217 -9.11 -2.93 9.23
N GLU A 218 -7.93 -3.51 9.15
CA GLU A 218 -6.71 -2.86 9.58
C GLU A 218 -6.36 -1.67 8.65
N LEU A 219 -6.01 -0.52 9.23
CA LEU A 219 -5.62 0.66 8.48
C LEU A 219 -4.13 0.96 8.65
N VAL A 220 -3.38 0.87 7.54
CA VAL A 220 -1.97 1.29 7.50
C VAL A 220 -1.84 2.58 6.69
N VAL A 221 -1.15 3.56 7.27
CA VAL A 221 -0.96 4.87 6.63
C VAL A 221 0.34 4.89 5.84
N GLY A 222 0.19 4.99 4.52
CA GLY A 222 1.29 5.18 3.58
C GLY A 222 1.64 6.66 3.46
N THR A 223 2.33 7.22 4.44
CA THR A 223 2.69 8.64 4.40
C THR A 223 4.10 8.86 3.85
N GLN A 224 4.29 10.03 3.28
CA GLN A 224 5.61 10.56 2.94
C GLN A 224 6.21 11.20 4.20
N TRP A 225 7.49 10.97 4.45
CA TRP A 225 8.20 11.52 5.59
C TRP A 225 9.38 12.38 5.16
N ILE A 226 9.63 13.46 5.88
CA ILE A 226 10.91 14.14 5.89
C ILE A 226 11.63 13.70 7.17
N LEU A 227 12.58 12.75 7.04
CA LEU A 227 13.32 12.17 8.17
C LEU A 227 14.81 12.44 8.03
N GLY A 228 15.51 12.67 9.14
CA GLY A 228 16.95 12.88 9.18
C GLY A 228 17.51 12.71 10.58
N ARG A 229 18.84 12.84 10.73
CA ARG A 229 19.52 12.86 12.04
C ARG A 229 19.39 14.23 12.71
N THR A 230 19.49 15.27 11.89
CA THR A 230 19.59 16.67 12.32
C THR A 230 18.53 17.53 11.60
N GLN A 231 18.34 18.74 12.08
CA GLN A 231 17.49 19.72 11.39
C GLN A 231 18.04 20.08 10.00
N ASP A 232 19.34 20.07 9.81
CA ASP A 232 19.96 20.33 8.50
C ASP A 232 19.63 19.23 7.51
N ASP A 233 19.67 17.94 7.91
CA ASP A 233 19.22 16.83 7.07
C ASP A 233 17.74 16.99 6.65
N LEU A 234 16.88 17.46 7.57
CA LEU A 234 15.48 17.71 7.23
C LEU A 234 15.36 18.81 6.17
N ASN A 235 16.10 19.91 6.33
CA ASN A 235 16.08 21.02 5.39
C ASN A 235 16.55 20.60 3.98
N GLU A 236 17.59 19.79 3.88
CA GLU A 236 18.08 19.24 2.60
C GLU A 236 17.04 18.37 1.90
N ARG A 237 16.28 17.58 2.66
CA ARG A 237 15.26 16.66 2.13
C ARG A 237 13.94 17.33 1.76
N ARG A 238 13.67 18.54 2.25
CA ARG A 238 12.43 19.29 1.96
C ARG A 238 12.19 19.45 0.46
N GLU A 239 13.20 19.87 -0.30
CA GLU A 239 13.04 20.08 -1.74
C GLU A 239 12.77 18.80 -2.52
N HIS A 240 13.38 17.68 -2.14
CA HIS A 240 13.06 16.38 -2.74
C HIS A 240 11.59 16.02 -2.50
N ASN A 241 11.13 16.13 -1.25
CA ASN A 241 9.75 15.84 -0.87
C ASN A 241 8.74 16.79 -1.54
N ARG A 242 9.09 18.08 -1.67
CA ARG A 242 8.29 19.08 -2.37
C ARG A 242 8.05 18.71 -3.84
N ARG A 243 9.11 18.30 -4.55
CA ARG A 243 9.02 17.84 -5.95
C ARG A 243 8.15 16.59 -6.07
N LEU A 244 8.34 15.62 -5.18
CA LEU A 244 7.53 14.40 -5.17
C LEU A 244 6.06 14.71 -4.91
N LEU A 245 5.76 15.57 -3.93
CA LEU A 245 4.40 16.00 -3.59
C LEU A 245 3.73 16.72 -4.77
N ALA A 246 4.45 17.65 -5.41
CA ALA A 246 3.97 18.36 -6.59
C ALA A 246 3.64 17.40 -7.75
N PHE A 247 4.52 16.44 -8.00
CA PHE A 247 4.27 15.41 -9.01
C PHE A 247 3.04 14.57 -8.68
N LEU A 248 2.90 14.09 -7.45
CA LEU A 248 1.77 13.27 -7.04
C LEU A 248 0.44 14.03 -7.18
N TYR A 249 0.36 15.26 -6.67
CA TYR A 249 -0.87 16.05 -6.74
C TYR A 249 -1.21 16.57 -8.14
N SER A 250 -0.34 16.43 -9.11
CA SER A 250 -0.70 16.65 -10.52
C SER A 250 -1.68 15.61 -11.07
N THR A 251 -1.84 14.47 -10.38
CA THR A 251 -2.77 13.41 -10.75
C THR A 251 -4.18 13.73 -10.24
N PRO A 252 -5.22 13.81 -11.11
CA PRO A 252 -6.58 14.23 -10.70
C PRO A 252 -7.18 13.41 -9.56
N ALA A 253 -6.85 12.12 -9.50
CA ALA A 253 -7.39 11.23 -8.46
C ALA A 253 -6.89 11.54 -7.04
N TYR A 254 -5.84 12.38 -6.88
CA TYR A 254 -5.16 12.61 -5.61
C TYR A 254 -5.50 13.94 -4.93
N GLU A 255 -6.36 14.76 -5.53
CA GLU A 255 -6.63 16.13 -5.05
C GLU A 255 -7.57 16.23 -3.83
N ARG A 256 -8.20 15.13 -3.38
CA ARG A 256 -9.16 15.15 -2.25
C ARG A 256 -8.61 15.75 -0.95
N THR A 257 -7.34 15.49 -0.63
CA THR A 257 -6.70 16.09 0.54
C THR A 257 -6.54 17.61 0.37
N LEU A 258 -6.18 18.07 -0.83
CA LEU A 258 -6.07 19.50 -1.12
C LEU A 258 -7.42 20.22 -0.95
N GLU A 259 -8.51 19.60 -1.37
CA GLU A 259 -9.87 20.14 -1.18
C GLU A 259 -10.19 20.40 0.28
N LEU A 260 -9.79 19.50 1.21
CA LEU A 260 -10.00 19.67 2.64
C LEU A 260 -9.32 20.92 3.21
N PHE A 261 -8.21 21.34 2.62
CA PHE A 261 -7.45 22.52 3.07
C PHE A 261 -7.77 23.79 2.27
N GLY A 262 -8.71 23.73 1.32
CA GLY A 262 -9.06 24.86 0.48
C GLY A 262 -8.04 25.13 -0.65
N TRP A 263 -7.18 24.18 -0.96
CA TRP A 263 -6.15 24.29 -2.03
C TRP A 263 -6.58 23.60 -3.33
N SER A 264 -7.85 23.65 -3.66
CA SER A 264 -8.41 22.99 -4.86
C SER A 264 -7.76 23.45 -6.16
N GLU A 265 -7.25 24.70 -6.21
CA GLU A 265 -6.61 25.26 -7.40
C GLU A 265 -5.19 24.74 -7.65
N LEU A 266 -4.54 24.16 -6.63
CA LEU A 266 -3.16 23.69 -6.76
C LEU A 266 -3.02 22.57 -7.80
N ALA A 267 -3.89 21.57 -7.77
CA ALA A 267 -3.83 20.44 -8.69
C ALA A 267 -4.06 20.84 -10.16
N PRO A 268 -5.05 21.66 -10.53
CA PRO A 268 -5.17 22.23 -11.89
C PRO A 268 -3.94 22.99 -12.35
N GLN A 269 -3.32 23.80 -11.49
CA GLN A 269 -2.10 24.55 -11.81
C GLN A 269 -0.91 23.62 -12.09
N LEU A 270 -0.71 22.59 -11.25
CA LEU A 270 0.31 21.56 -11.47
C LEU A 270 0.11 20.83 -12.80
N ARG A 271 -1.12 20.45 -13.13
CA ARG A 271 -1.45 19.83 -14.43
C ARG A 271 -1.17 20.76 -15.61
N SER A 272 -1.37 22.06 -15.46
CA SER A 272 -1.02 23.02 -16.51
C SER A 272 0.47 23.03 -16.78
N LEU A 273 1.31 23.10 -15.75
CA LEU A 273 2.76 23.05 -15.90
C LEU A 273 3.23 21.76 -16.59
N ILE A 274 2.61 20.62 -16.29
CA ILE A 274 2.94 19.34 -16.96
C ILE A 274 2.58 19.39 -18.44
N ARG A 275 1.40 19.91 -18.81
CA ARG A 275 1.01 20.06 -20.22
C ARG A 275 1.98 20.95 -20.98
N ASP A 276 2.47 22.00 -20.33
CA ASP A 276 3.42 22.96 -20.87
C ASP A 276 4.88 22.46 -20.81
N GLN A 277 5.12 21.19 -20.38
CA GLN A 277 6.43 20.54 -20.18
C GLN A 277 7.36 21.28 -19.20
N ARG A 278 6.81 22.04 -18.28
CA ARG A 278 7.51 22.84 -17.27
C ARG A 278 7.73 22.04 -15.99
N TRP A 279 8.34 20.88 -16.09
CA TRP A 279 8.54 19.94 -14.99
C TRP A 279 9.35 20.51 -13.82
N ASN A 280 10.33 21.38 -14.12
CA ASN A 280 11.19 21.99 -13.10
C ASN A 280 10.44 23.03 -12.25
N ASP A 281 9.33 23.55 -12.74
CA ASP A 281 8.55 24.58 -12.06
C ASP A 281 7.48 24.00 -11.12
N LEU A 282 7.24 22.69 -11.17
CA LEU A 282 6.19 22.04 -10.36
C LEU A 282 6.35 22.33 -8.86
N SER A 283 7.56 22.21 -8.36
CA SER A 283 7.82 22.40 -6.92
C SER A 283 7.58 23.84 -6.46
N THR A 284 7.64 24.83 -7.35
CA THR A 284 7.41 26.25 -6.99
C THR A 284 5.98 26.54 -6.56
N LEU A 285 5.02 25.70 -6.98
CA LEU A 285 3.61 25.83 -6.59
C LEU A 285 3.31 25.23 -5.21
N VAL A 286 4.15 24.33 -4.71
CA VAL A 286 4.00 23.74 -3.38
C VAL A 286 4.73 24.62 -2.36
N THR A 287 4.01 25.51 -1.71
CA THR A 287 4.55 26.43 -0.69
C THR A 287 5.05 25.67 0.55
N ASP A 288 5.80 26.35 1.42
CA ASP A 288 6.20 25.78 2.72
C ASP A 288 4.98 25.41 3.55
N GLU A 289 3.94 26.26 3.55
CA GLU A 289 2.67 25.98 4.24
C GLU A 289 2.06 24.64 3.78
N VAL A 290 2.00 24.39 2.48
CA VAL A 290 1.46 23.15 1.93
C VAL A 290 2.33 21.96 2.32
N LEU A 291 3.65 22.08 2.19
CA LEU A 291 4.59 21.02 2.54
C LEU A 291 4.54 20.68 4.03
N ASP A 292 4.60 21.70 4.91
CA ASP A 292 4.64 21.53 6.36
C ASP A 292 3.30 21.01 6.90
N THR A 293 2.19 21.33 6.25
CA THR A 293 0.89 20.78 6.62
C THR A 293 0.76 19.31 6.21
N LEU A 294 1.17 18.93 4.99
CA LEU A 294 0.84 17.63 4.43
C LEU A 294 1.88 16.54 4.72
N VAL A 295 3.12 16.91 5.05
CA VAL A 295 4.22 15.96 5.22
C VAL A 295 4.80 16.05 6.63
N PRO A 296 4.69 14.99 7.45
CA PRO A 296 5.30 14.97 8.76
C PRO A 296 6.83 15.03 8.67
N GLN A 297 7.44 15.82 9.54
CA GLN A 297 8.87 16.04 9.59
C GLN A 297 9.38 15.70 10.98
N ALA A 298 10.46 14.91 11.06
CA ALA A 298 11.04 14.51 12.32
C ALA A 298 12.52 14.12 12.16
N THR A 299 13.31 14.38 13.17
CA THR A 299 14.56 13.62 13.34
C THR A 299 14.20 12.19 13.77
N PHE A 300 15.14 11.24 13.63
CA PHE A 300 14.87 9.86 14.07
C PHE A 300 14.49 9.81 15.56
N ALA A 301 15.08 10.64 16.41
CA ALA A 301 14.74 10.73 17.82
C ALA A 301 13.31 11.28 18.06
N GLN A 302 12.80 12.13 17.18
CA GLN A 302 11.46 12.71 17.29
C GLN A 302 10.38 11.88 16.61
N LEU A 303 10.78 10.89 15.78
CA LEU A 303 9.84 10.08 15.01
C LEU A 303 8.72 9.45 15.86
N PRO A 304 8.98 8.84 17.03
CA PRO A 304 7.93 8.27 17.85
C PRO A 304 6.88 9.29 18.31
N ASP A 305 7.31 10.48 18.69
CA ASP A 305 6.41 11.55 19.15
C ASP A 305 5.55 12.09 18.00
N VAL A 306 6.18 12.41 16.87
CA VAL A 306 5.48 12.94 15.69
C VAL A 306 4.51 11.91 15.13
N ALA A 307 4.92 10.65 15.02
CA ALA A 307 4.04 9.57 14.55
C ALA A 307 2.84 9.36 15.48
N THR A 308 3.06 9.41 16.79
CA THR A 308 1.99 9.32 17.80
C THR A 308 1.05 10.53 17.70
N GLN A 309 1.58 11.75 17.59
CA GLN A 309 0.78 12.95 17.44
C GLN A 309 -0.12 12.90 16.18
N TRP A 310 0.41 12.37 15.08
CA TRP A 310 -0.32 12.33 13.82
C TRP A 310 -1.33 11.18 13.76
N PHE A 311 -0.97 9.99 14.20
CA PHE A 311 -1.68 8.77 13.81
C PHE A 311 -2.28 7.97 14.97
N ASN A 312 -1.99 8.30 16.23
CA ASN A 312 -2.55 7.56 17.36
C ASN A 312 -4.09 7.60 17.37
N GLY A 313 -4.70 6.41 17.48
CA GLY A 313 -6.15 6.24 17.38
C GLY A 313 -6.75 6.43 15.97
N LEU A 314 -5.92 6.74 14.97
CA LEU A 314 -6.34 6.89 13.58
C LEU A 314 -5.87 5.76 12.67
N ALA A 315 -4.79 5.08 13.00
CA ALA A 315 -4.22 4.02 12.21
C ALA A 315 -3.66 2.90 13.09
N ASP A 316 -3.65 1.68 12.56
CA ASP A 316 -3.10 0.50 13.22
C ASP A 316 -1.59 0.38 12.95
N GLY A 317 -1.14 0.97 11.85
CA GLY A 317 0.26 1.02 11.47
C GLY A 317 0.59 2.16 10.50
N ILE A 318 1.89 2.41 10.36
CA ILE A 318 2.42 3.44 9.45
C ILE A 318 3.56 2.89 8.59
N LEU A 319 3.74 3.47 7.39
CA LEU A 319 4.93 3.26 6.59
C LEU A 319 5.99 4.31 6.95
N VAL A 320 7.20 3.82 7.22
CA VAL A 320 8.39 4.64 7.41
C VAL A 320 9.49 4.07 6.52
N ALA A 321 9.92 4.81 5.50
CA ALA A 321 10.98 4.35 4.61
C ALA A 321 12.33 4.28 5.34
N ALA A 322 13.04 3.17 5.21
CA ALA A 322 14.43 3.10 5.65
C ALA A 322 15.32 3.94 4.71
N PRO A 323 16.30 4.68 5.23
CA PRO A 323 17.31 5.35 4.41
C PRO A 323 18.03 4.37 3.48
N PRO A 324 18.53 4.82 2.32
CA PRO A 324 19.20 3.92 1.37
C PRO A 324 20.52 3.32 1.90
N ASP A 325 21.18 4.01 2.82
CA ASP A 325 22.40 3.56 3.51
C ASP A 325 22.11 3.12 4.95
N ASP A 326 23.07 2.48 5.58
CA ASP A 326 23.01 1.94 6.94
C ASP A 326 23.54 2.89 8.03
N ALA A 327 23.99 4.08 7.65
CA ALA A 327 24.62 5.03 8.57
C ALA A 327 23.73 5.46 9.75
N ASN A 328 22.42 5.30 9.60
CA ASN A 328 21.43 5.69 10.61
C ASN A 328 20.64 4.49 11.17
N ASP A 329 21.06 3.26 10.90
CA ASP A 329 20.32 2.05 11.27
C ASP A 329 20.08 1.94 12.77
N GLN A 330 21.07 2.28 13.59
CA GLN A 330 20.91 2.25 15.05
C GLN A 330 19.81 3.22 15.50
N LEU A 331 19.86 4.48 15.08
CA LEU A 331 18.88 5.51 15.46
C LEU A 331 17.46 5.14 14.98
N LEU A 332 17.38 4.61 13.78
CA LEU A 332 16.10 4.18 13.21
C LEU A 332 15.54 2.96 13.96
N ASN A 333 16.38 1.98 14.30
CA ASN A 333 15.97 0.83 15.11
C ASN A 333 15.43 1.28 16.48
N GLU A 334 16.16 2.15 17.19
CA GLU A 334 15.74 2.70 18.47
C GLU A 334 14.35 3.38 18.36
N ALA A 335 14.16 4.23 17.34
CA ALA A 335 12.89 4.91 17.10
C ALA A 335 11.75 3.93 16.78
N ILE A 336 12.00 2.87 15.99
CA ILE A 336 11.01 1.83 15.66
C ILE A 336 10.62 1.05 16.93
N GLN A 337 11.58 0.64 17.74
CA GLN A 337 11.32 -0.08 18.98
C GLN A 337 10.49 0.75 19.97
N GLU A 338 10.82 2.03 20.10
CA GLU A 338 10.04 2.95 20.93
C GLU A 338 8.60 3.10 20.40
N LEU A 339 8.44 3.30 19.10
CA LEU A 339 7.11 3.47 18.49
C LEU A 339 6.24 2.20 18.63
N ARG A 340 6.86 1.01 18.54
CA ARG A 340 6.15 -0.27 18.74
C ARG A 340 5.73 -0.50 20.19
N SER A 341 6.44 0.09 21.17
CA SER A 341 6.13 -0.04 22.59
C SER A 341 4.98 0.87 23.04
N ARG A 342 4.62 1.87 22.25
CA ARG A 342 3.50 2.78 22.48
C ARG A 342 2.18 2.21 21.93
#